data_e496b7e636197f028c24a08e8fb65536
#
_entry.id   e496b7e636197f028c24a08e8fb65536
#
_cell.length_a   1.000
_cell.length_b   1.000
_cell.length_c   1.000
_cell.angle_alpha   90.00
_cell.angle_beta   90.00
_cell.angle_gamma   90.00
#
_symmetry.space_group_name_H-M   'P 1'
#
loop_
_entity.id
_entity.type
_entity.pdbx_description
1 polymer ?
#
loop_
_entity_poly.entity_id
_entity_poly.type
_entity_poly.pdbx_seq_one_letter_code
_entity_poly.pdbx_strand_id
1 'polypeptide(L)'
;MLVIFLIRIESYWEENIVKNYLSRGKNLLVIILLMNMVFIFNSEKIKNIFLIIATVLLGILYLYINIIPRKEKQLSKRLKIMIGGYELLIDSILCIFLESILYIYMFLIKGISLSTWIIVLNIVIALVIGILPLINGFFRLLFTSRQLGFSYRVLLLCLWWMPIVNLILLKKACKKVRFEYFSELSKEELNLARKEKEVCKTKYPIVMVHGIFFRDWMFINYWGRIPKALIKNGAEIFYGKQQSSNAVCKSGEELKENILKIIKDTGCEKVNIIAHSKGGLDSRYA
;
A
#
# COMPACT_ATOMS: atom_id res chain seq x y z
N MET A 1 -19.61 -11.17 -20.06
CA MET A 1 -19.26 -10.28 -18.93
C MET A 1 -17.81 -10.49 -18.44
N LEU A 2 -17.38 -11.72 -18.20
CA LEU A 2 -16.00 -12.05 -17.79
C LEU A 2 -14.94 -11.64 -18.82
N VAL A 3 -15.19 -11.89 -20.11
CA VAL A 3 -14.27 -11.59 -21.23
C VAL A 3 -14.08 -10.08 -21.40
N ILE A 4 -15.15 -9.29 -21.31
CA ILE A 4 -15.08 -7.83 -21.37
C ILE A 4 -14.34 -7.26 -20.16
N PHE A 5 -14.47 -7.90 -19.00
CA PHE A 5 -13.74 -7.57 -17.78
C PHE A 5 -12.23 -7.85 -17.92
N LEU A 6 -11.87 -8.99 -18.52
CA LEU A 6 -10.46 -9.35 -18.79
C LEU A 6 -9.82 -8.42 -19.82
N ILE A 7 -10.49 -8.10 -20.93
CA ILE A 7 -9.99 -7.17 -21.97
C ILE A 7 -9.81 -5.75 -21.39
N ARG A 8 -10.72 -5.29 -20.52
CA ARG A 8 -10.61 -3.99 -19.88
C ARG A 8 -9.51 -3.93 -18.81
N ILE A 9 -9.23 -5.05 -18.16
CA ILE A 9 -8.08 -5.22 -17.29
C ILE A 9 -6.79 -5.16 -18.12
N GLU A 10 -6.70 -5.83 -19.25
CA GLU A 10 -5.51 -5.81 -20.11
C GLU A 10 -5.22 -4.41 -20.65
N SER A 11 -6.19 -3.68 -21.18
CA SER A 11 -5.99 -2.33 -21.71
C SER A 11 -5.62 -1.31 -20.61
N TYR A 12 -6.20 -1.42 -19.42
CA TYR A 12 -5.82 -0.61 -18.26
C TYR A 12 -4.42 -0.97 -17.76
N TRP A 13 -4.04 -2.24 -17.88
CA TRP A 13 -2.70 -2.72 -17.57
C TRP A 13 -1.65 -2.11 -18.49
N GLU A 14 -1.88 -2.08 -19.78
CA GLU A 14 -0.91 -1.54 -20.75
C GLU A 14 -0.66 -0.04 -20.52
N GLU A 15 -1.70 0.76 -20.38
CA GLU A 15 -1.54 2.21 -20.18
C GLU A 15 -0.89 2.56 -18.82
N ASN A 16 -1.28 1.88 -17.75
CA ASN A 16 -0.66 2.07 -16.44
C ASN A 16 0.74 1.46 -16.33
N ILE A 17 1.02 0.39 -17.04
CA ILE A 17 2.35 -0.20 -17.15
C ILE A 17 3.31 0.81 -17.79
N VAL A 18 2.98 1.41 -18.92
CA VAL A 18 3.85 2.40 -19.61
C VAL A 18 4.10 3.62 -18.72
N LYS A 19 3.05 4.19 -18.09
CA LYS A 19 3.21 5.30 -17.13
C LYS A 19 4.09 4.93 -15.93
N ASN A 20 3.97 3.69 -15.47
CA ASN A 20 4.81 3.18 -14.38
C ASN A 20 6.27 3.06 -14.77
N TYR A 21 6.56 2.49 -15.95
CA TYR A 21 7.94 2.37 -16.43
C TYR A 21 8.58 3.73 -16.67
N LEU A 22 7.86 4.70 -17.23
CA LEU A 22 8.35 6.08 -17.41
C LEU A 22 8.65 6.77 -16.08
N SER A 23 7.76 6.63 -15.09
CA SER A 23 7.97 7.19 -13.75
C SER A 23 9.17 6.56 -13.06
N ARG A 24 9.31 5.24 -13.14
CA ARG A 24 10.45 4.50 -12.58
C ARG A 24 11.76 4.84 -13.30
N GLY A 25 11.74 4.96 -14.63
CA GLY A 25 12.90 5.39 -15.40
C GLY A 25 13.44 6.74 -14.95
N LYS A 26 12.58 7.71 -14.64
CA LYS A 26 12.96 9.01 -14.08
C LYS A 26 13.60 8.86 -12.69
N ASN A 27 13.02 8.04 -11.81
CA ASN A 27 13.57 7.80 -10.48
C ASN A 27 14.95 7.16 -10.53
N LEU A 28 15.12 6.13 -11.36
CA LEU A 28 16.40 5.47 -11.59
C LEU A 28 17.46 6.46 -12.08
N LEU A 29 17.10 7.31 -13.05
CA LEU A 29 18.00 8.31 -13.62
C LEU A 29 18.46 9.32 -12.56
N VAL A 30 17.54 9.82 -11.73
CA VAL A 30 17.88 10.75 -10.62
C VAL A 30 18.83 10.10 -9.63
N ILE A 31 18.57 8.85 -9.22
CA ILE A 31 19.42 8.12 -8.28
C ILE A 31 20.80 7.88 -8.87
N ILE A 32 20.91 7.35 -10.09
CA ILE A 32 22.18 7.03 -10.75
C ILE A 32 23.02 8.30 -10.98
N LEU A 33 22.40 9.40 -11.42
CA LEU A 33 23.12 10.66 -11.61
C LEU A 33 23.70 11.17 -10.30
N LEU A 34 22.94 11.13 -9.20
CA LEU A 34 23.42 11.54 -7.88
C LEU A 34 24.50 10.63 -7.33
N MET A 35 24.41 9.31 -7.57
CA MET A 35 25.45 8.36 -7.18
C MET A 35 26.81 8.68 -7.84
N ASN A 36 26.79 9.21 -9.06
CA ASN A 36 27.99 9.49 -9.86
C ASN A 36 28.41 10.97 -9.86
N MET A 37 27.84 11.79 -9.00
CA MET A 37 28.12 13.24 -8.99
C MET A 37 29.58 13.58 -8.82
N VAL A 38 30.34 12.81 -8.00
CA VAL A 38 31.77 13.06 -7.78
C VAL A 38 32.56 12.91 -9.07
N PHE A 39 32.25 11.89 -9.89
CA PHE A 39 32.89 11.70 -11.19
C PHE A 39 32.52 12.80 -12.17
N ILE A 40 31.26 13.25 -12.16
CA ILE A 40 30.78 14.34 -13.01
C ILE A 40 31.50 15.65 -12.65
N PHE A 41 31.64 15.99 -11.35
CA PHE A 41 32.35 17.19 -10.91
C PHE A 41 33.85 17.13 -11.14
N ASN A 42 34.45 15.95 -11.13
CA ASN A 42 35.90 15.79 -11.43
C ASN A 42 36.24 15.87 -12.91
N SER A 43 35.24 15.79 -13.77
CA SER A 43 35.44 16.02 -15.22
C SER A 43 35.80 17.47 -15.46
N GLU A 44 37.05 17.78 -15.84
CA GLU A 44 37.62 19.13 -15.91
C GLU A 44 36.88 20.12 -16.82
N LYS A 45 36.04 19.62 -17.72
CA LYS A 45 35.29 20.42 -18.69
C LYS A 45 34.03 21.10 -18.14
N ILE A 46 33.60 20.79 -16.94
CA ILE A 46 32.25 21.23 -16.44
C ILE A 46 32.35 21.78 -15.01
N LYS A 47 33.17 22.79 -14.77
CA LYS A 47 33.09 23.60 -13.53
C LYS A 47 32.17 24.80 -13.75
N ASN A 48 30.89 24.55 -14.01
CA ASN A 48 29.93 25.61 -14.28
C ASN A 48 28.88 25.69 -13.18
N ILE A 49 28.40 26.90 -12.88
CA ILE A 49 27.28 27.20 -11.98
C ILE A 49 26.03 26.34 -12.31
N PHE A 50 25.84 26.04 -13.60
CA PHE A 50 24.75 25.17 -14.07
C PHE A 50 24.82 23.75 -13.51
N LEU A 51 26.02 23.18 -13.31
CA LEU A 51 26.18 21.85 -12.73
C LEU A 51 25.79 21.84 -11.24
N ILE A 52 26.13 22.91 -10.51
CA ILE A 52 25.74 23.10 -9.10
C ILE A 52 24.23 23.20 -9.02
N ILE A 53 23.61 24.02 -9.85
CA ILE A 53 22.14 24.19 -9.90
C ILE A 53 21.47 22.85 -10.25
N ALA A 54 21.96 22.13 -11.25
CA ALA A 54 21.45 20.81 -11.63
C ALA A 54 21.55 19.80 -10.50
N THR A 55 22.65 19.77 -9.74
CA THR A 55 22.84 18.90 -8.59
C THR A 55 21.84 19.22 -7.47
N VAL A 56 21.63 20.49 -7.19
CA VAL A 56 20.63 20.91 -6.18
C VAL A 56 19.22 20.50 -6.61
N LEU A 57 18.87 20.69 -7.89
CA LEU A 57 17.57 20.25 -8.43
C LEU A 57 17.40 18.75 -8.36
N LEU A 58 18.41 17.96 -8.72
CA LEU A 58 18.41 16.51 -8.58
C LEU A 58 18.28 16.08 -7.12
N GLY A 59 18.94 16.76 -6.18
CA GLY A 59 18.82 16.54 -4.75
C GLY A 59 17.37 16.80 -4.24
N ILE A 60 16.75 17.87 -4.70
CA ILE A 60 15.34 18.16 -4.37
C ILE A 60 14.42 17.09 -4.94
N LEU A 61 14.62 16.65 -6.18
CA LEU A 61 13.86 15.57 -6.79
C LEU A 61 14.06 14.24 -6.04
N TYR A 62 15.27 13.95 -5.62
CA TYR A 62 15.59 12.77 -4.83
C TYR A 62 14.86 12.77 -3.48
N LEU A 63 14.86 13.91 -2.77
CA LEU A 63 14.09 14.06 -1.54
C LEU A 63 12.59 13.92 -1.80
N TYR A 64 12.10 14.51 -2.89
CA TYR A 64 10.70 14.38 -3.28
C TYR A 64 10.29 12.91 -3.49
N ILE A 65 11.09 12.13 -4.23
CA ILE A 65 10.85 10.70 -4.48
C ILE A 65 10.85 9.91 -3.17
N ASN A 66 11.75 10.25 -2.25
CA ASN A 66 11.87 9.57 -0.96
C ASN A 66 10.76 9.94 0.04
N ILE A 67 10.22 11.14 0.00
CA ILE A 67 9.25 11.62 1.01
C ILE A 67 7.82 11.42 0.52
N ILE A 68 7.53 11.80 -0.72
CA ILE A 68 6.16 11.88 -1.22
C ILE A 68 5.71 10.54 -1.80
N PRO A 69 4.62 9.97 -1.30
CA PRO A 69 4.07 8.75 -1.87
C PRO A 69 3.46 9.02 -3.24
N ARG A 70 3.38 7.98 -4.06
CA ARG A 70 2.86 8.03 -5.42
C ARG A 70 1.51 8.76 -5.51
N LYS A 71 1.36 9.63 -6.52
CA LYS A 71 0.12 10.36 -6.79
C LYS A 71 -0.84 9.49 -7.62
N GLU A 72 -1.66 8.68 -6.97
CA GLU A 72 -2.80 8.00 -7.60
C GLU A 72 -4.11 8.43 -6.93
N LYS A 73 -5.05 8.99 -7.69
CA LYS A 73 -6.27 9.60 -7.13
C LYS A 73 -7.18 8.59 -6.41
N GLN A 74 -7.25 7.36 -6.88
CA GLN A 74 -8.23 6.36 -6.46
C GLN A 74 -7.80 5.48 -5.26
N LEU A 75 -6.51 5.50 -4.89
CA LEU A 75 -5.98 4.62 -3.85
C LEU A 75 -5.97 5.26 -2.45
N SER A 76 -6.16 4.43 -1.44
CA SER A 76 -5.98 4.85 -0.05
C SER A 76 -4.54 5.29 0.23
N LYS A 77 -4.34 6.25 1.17
CA LYS A 77 -3.01 6.73 1.56
C LYS A 77 -2.05 5.58 1.90
N ARG A 78 -2.54 4.56 2.61
CA ARG A 78 -1.76 3.37 2.97
C ARG A 78 -1.21 2.64 1.74
N LEU A 79 -2.05 2.36 0.76
CA LEU A 79 -1.65 1.66 -0.48
C LEU A 79 -0.68 2.47 -1.32
N LYS A 80 -0.83 3.79 -1.37
CA LYS A 80 0.12 4.70 -2.04
C LYS A 80 1.51 4.64 -1.40
N ILE A 81 1.58 4.65 -0.06
CA ILE A 81 2.84 4.54 0.68
C ILE A 81 3.45 3.15 0.45
N MET A 82 2.64 2.11 0.49
CA MET A 82 3.07 0.72 0.31
C MET A 82 3.70 0.49 -1.07
N ILE A 83 2.98 0.87 -2.14
CA ILE A 83 3.48 0.65 -3.51
C ILE A 83 4.67 1.55 -3.82
N GLY A 84 4.66 2.81 -3.34
CA GLY A 84 5.82 3.70 -3.46
C GLY A 84 7.06 3.14 -2.71
N GLY A 85 6.85 2.49 -1.55
CA GLY A 85 7.93 1.80 -0.85
C GLY A 85 8.48 0.60 -1.63
N TYR A 86 7.60 -0.19 -2.24
CA TYR A 86 8.01 -1.28 -3.14
C TYR A 86 8.84 -0.78 -4.33
N GLU A 87 8.40 0.30 -4.98
CA GLU A 87 9.11 0.90 -6.11
C GLU A 87 10.49 1.41 -5.69
N LEU A 88 10.58 2.19 -4.60
CA LEU A 88 11.85 2.67 -4.05
C LEU A 88 12.84 1.54 -3.77
N LEU A 89 12.36 0.45 -3.16
CA LEU A 89 13.20 -0.69 -2.82
C LEU A 89 13.76 -1.37 -4.07
N ILE A 90 12.93 -1.63 -5.07
CA ILE A 90 13.36 -2.27 -6.31
C ILE A 90 14.29 -1.34 -7.12
N ASP A 91 13.95 -0.05 -7.21
CA ASP A 91 14.75 0.93 -7.95
C ASP A 91 16.13 1.11 -7.29
N SER A 92 16.20 1.11 -5.94
CA SER A 92 17.47 1.16 -5.21
C SER A 92 18.34 -0.08 -5.44
N ILE A 93 17.75 -1.27 -5.36
CA ILE A 93 18.49 -2.53 -5.64
C ILE A 93 19.05 -2.50 -7.06
N LEU A 94 18.24 -2.06 -8.03
CA LEU A 94 18.66 -1.97 -9.42
C LEU A 94 19.77 -0.93 -9.61
N CYS A 95 19.67 0.25 -8.97
CA CYS A 95 20.72 1.27 -9.04
C CYS A 95 22.05 0.79 -8.43
N ILE A 96 22.01 0.15 -7.24
CA ILE A 96 23.21 -0.41 -6.60
C ILE A 96 23.84 -1.51 -7.48
N PHE A 97 23.02 -2.33 -8.12
CA PHE A 97 23.50 -3.37 -9.02
C PHE A 97 24.17 -2.76 -10.27
N LEU A 98 23.56 -1.77 -10.91
CA LEU A 98 24.13 -1.07 -12.06
C LEU A 98 25.42 -0.34 -11.70
N GLU A 99 25.46 0.30 -10.53
CA GLU A 99 26.64 0.97 -10.01
C GLU A 99 27.79 -0.03 -9.77
N SER A 100 27.48 -1.20 -9.22
CA SER A 100 28.48 -2.26 -9.04
C SER A 100 29.06 -2.73 -10.37
N ILE A 101 28.24 -2.86 -11.42
CA ILE A 101 28.71 -3.17 -12.79
C ILE A 101 29.61 -2.06 -13.31
N LEU A 102 29.24 -0.79 -13.10
CA LEU A 102 30.05 0.35 -13.52
C LEU A 102 31.45 0.33 -12.87
N TYR A 103 31.53 0.09 -11.57
CA TYR A 103 32.83 -0.02 -10.88
C TYR A 103 33.67 -1.21 -11.40
N ILE A 104 33.04 -2.37 -11.59
CA ILE A 104 33.73 -3.54 -12.18
C ILE A 104 34.28 -3.21 -13.57
N TYR A 105 33.47 -2.57 -14.42
CA TYR A 105 33.90 -2.13 -15.76
C TYR A 105 35.05 -1.15 -15.68
N MET A 106 34.98 -0.14 -14.83
CA MET A 106 36.06 0.85 -14.67
C MET A 106 37.35 0.19 -14.18
N PHE A 107 37.25 -0.73 -13.22
CA PHE A 107 38.41 -1.41 -12.65
C PHE A 107 39.06 -2.39 -13.61
N LEU A 108 38.28 -3.24 -14.30
CA LEU A 108 38.82 -4.32 -15.15
C LEU A 108 39.20 -3.88 -16.54
N ILE A 109 38.48 -2.93 -17.14
CA ILE A 109 38.62 -2.63 -18.60
C ILE A 109 39.32 -1.30 -18.86
N LYS A 110 39.01 -0.24 -18.13
CA LYS A 110 39.58 1.09 -18.39
C LYS A 110 40.91 1.36 -17.70
N GLY A 111 41.29 0.58 -16.70
CA GLY A 111 42.41 0.96 -15.84
C GLY A 111 42.20 2.36 -15.24
N ILE A 112 42.12 2.48 -13.93
CA ILE A 112 41.69 3.71 -13.25
C ILE A 112 42.80 4.75 -13.34
N SER A 113 42.62 5.82 -14.12
CA SER A 113 43.50 7.01 -14.13
C SER A 113 43.11 8.07 -13.10
N LEU A 114 42.00 7.82 -12.31
CA LEU A 114 41.53 8.74 -11.31
C LEU A 114 42.23 8.56 -9.95
N SER A 115 42.35 9.65 -9.19
CA SER A 115 42.87 9.59 -7.85
C SER A 115 42.04 8.64 -6.96
N THR A 116 42.71 7.81 -6.17
CA THR A 116 42.04 6.87 -5.24
C THR A 116 41.01 7.55 -4.34
N TRP A 117 41.28 8.77 -3.87
CA TRP A 117 40.38 9.55 -3.04
C TRP A 117 39.05 9.87 -3.73
N ILE A 118 39.08 10.19 -5.02
CA ILE A 118 37.90 10.50 -5.82
C ILE A 118 37.00 9.25 -5.93
N ILE A 119 37.61 8.11 -6.14
CA ILE A 119 36.92 6.82 -6.24
C ILE A 119 36.28 6.48 -4.89
N VAL A 120 37.04 6.55 -3.81
CA VAL A 120 36.53 6.27 -2.45
C VAL A 120 35.38 7.21 -2.08
N LEU A 121 35.53 8.51 -2.36
CA LEU A 121 34.46 9.49 -2.12
C LEU A 121 33.21 9.18 -2.91
N ASN A 122 33.35 8.83 -4.21
CA ASN A 122 32.19 8.46 -5.03
C ASN A 122 31.52 7.19 -4.52
N ILE A 123 32.26 6.17 -4.11
CA ILE A 123 31.71 4.94 -3.51
C ILE A 123 30.89 5.27 -2.27
N VAL A 124 31.42 6.10 -1.36
CA VAL A 124 30.70 6.49 -0.14
C VAL A 124 29.40 7.22 -0.45
N ILE A 125 29.44 8.19 -1.38
CA ILE A 125 28.24 8.92 -1.81
C ILE A 125 27.24 8.00 -2.50
N ALA A 126 27.71 7.13 -3.40
CA ALA A 126 26.87 6.18 -4.09
C ALA A 126 26.16 5.21 -3.11
N LEU A 127 26.89 4.72 -2.10
CA LEU A 127 26.30 3.89 -1.06
C LEU A 127 25.22 4.65 -0.25
N VAL A 128 25.48 5.87 0.16
CA VAL A 128 24.49 6.68 0.90
C VAL A 128 23.24 6.92 0.05
N ILE A 129 23.42 7.38 -1.19
CA ILE A 129 22.30 7.68 -2.10
C ILE A 129 21.51 6.42 -2.48
N GLY A 130 22.17 5.26 -2.60
CA GLY A 130 21.49 3.99 -2.89
C GLY A 130 20.79 3.35 -1.69
N ILE A 131 21.41 3.41 -0.50
CA ILE A 131 20.91 2.74 0.70
C ILE A 131 19.73 3.49 1.33
N LEU A 132 19.70 4.82 1.31
CA LEU A 132 18.61 5.59 1.90
C LEU A 132 17.22 5.23 1.35
N PRO A 133 16.97 5.21 0.02
CA PRO A 133 15.67 4.82 -0.51
C PRO A 133 15.39 3.33 -0.33
N LEU A 134 16.42 2.48 -0.28
CA LEU A 134 16.28 1.05 0.04
C LEU A 134 15.72 0.85 1.45
N ILE A 135 16.31 1.50 2.46
CA ILE A 135 15.85 1.46 3.85
C ILE A 135 14.44 2.04 3.97
N ASN A 136 14.20 3.21 3.35
CA ASN A 136 12.89 3.85 3.36
C ASN A 136 11.81 2.96 2.72
N GLY A 137 12.10 2.39 1.55
CA GLY A 137 11.22 1.43 0.87
C GLY A 137 10.93 0.21 1.73
N PHE A 138 11.95 -0.38 2.34
CA PHE A 138 11.83 -1.51 3.24
C PHE A 138 10.90 -1.23 4.43
N PHE A 139 11.10 -0.13 5.13
CA PHE A 139 10.24 0.24 6.27
C PHE A 139 8.81 0.57 5.84
N ARG A 140 8.63 1.24 4.69
CA ARG A 140 7.28 1.44 4.14
C ARG A 140 6.55 0.12 3.91
N LEU A 141 7.20 -0.90 3.33
CA LEU A 141 6.60 -2.22 3.16
C LEU A 141 6.24 -2.85 4.50
N LEU A 142 7.17 -2.87 5.44
CA LEU A 142 6.97 -3.49 6.75
C LEU A 142 5.76 -2.92 7.50
N PHE A 143 5.61 -1.59 7.50
CA PHE A 143 4.56 -0.95 8.30
C PHE A 143 3.23 -0.81 7.60
N THR A 144 3.19 -0.84 6.26
CA THR A 144 1.94 -0.57 5.53
C THR A 144 1.26 -1.83 4.98
N SER A 145 1.99 -2.91 4.68
CA SER A 145 1.38 -4.14 4.19
C SER A 145 0.61 -4.87 5.29
N ARG A 146 -0.63 -5.22 5.02
CA ARG A 146 -1.48 -6.03 5.92
C ARG A 146 -1.28 -7.53 5.73
N GLN A 147 -0.83 -7.93 4.55
CA GLN A 147 -0.58 -9.35 4.23
C GLN A 147 0.77 -9.87 4.75
N LEU A 148 1.67 -8.97 5.16
CA LEU A 148 2.87 -9.34 5.88
C LEU A 148 2.50 -9.58 7.37
N GLY A 149 2.32 -10.85 7.75
CA GLY A 149 2.07 -11.24 9.13
C GLY A 149 3.19 -10.79 10.08
N PHE A 150 2.87 -10.66 11.37
CA PHE A 150 3.83 -10.22 12.40
C PHE A 150 5.12 -11.05 12.40
N SER A 151 5.00 -12.39 12.44
CA SER A 151 6.15 -13.30 12.41
C SER A 151 7.07 -13.09 11.21
N TYR A 152 6.49 -12.77 10.05
CA TYR A 152 7.27 -12.53 8.84
C TYR A 152 8.05 -11.22 8.90
N ARG A 153 7.48 -10.18 9.53
CA ARG A 153 8.18 -8.90 9.77
C ARG A 153 9.35 -9.08 10.74
N VAL A 154 9.14 -9.85 11.81
CA VAL A 154 10.20 -10.18 12.77
C VAL A 154 11.33 -10.95 12.06
N LEU A 155 11.00 -11.95 11.23
CA LEU A 155 11.99 -12.69 10.45
C LEU A 155 12.84 -11.78 9.54
N LEU A 156 12.20 -10.86 8.82
CA LEU A 156 12.90 -9.89 7.95
C LEU A 156 13.84 -8.98 8.74
N LEU A 157 13.47 -8.59 9.96
CA LEU A 157 14.31 -7.75 10.83
C LEU A 157 15.42 -8.55 11.52
N CYS A 158 15.15 -9.77 11.98
CA CYS A 158 16.14 -10.57 12.70
C CYS A 158 17.20 -11.19 11.78
N LEU A 159 16.85 -11.48 10.52
CA LEU A 159 17.75 -12.13 9.57
C LEU A 159 18.42 -11.14 8.59
N TRP A 160 18.44 -9.84 8.92
CA TRP A 160 19.03 -8.81 8.05
C TRP A 160 20.53 -9.04 7.80
N TRP A 161 21.24 -9.64 8.74
CA TRP A 161 22.67 -9.98 8.68
C TRP A 161 22.98 -11.21 7.79
N MET A 162 21.96 -11.98 7.39
CA MET A 162 22.07 -13.09 6.44
C MET A 162 21.61 -12.65 5.03
N PRO A 163 22.50 -12.11 4.17
CA PRO A 163 22.10 -11.43 2.96
C PRO A 163 21.30 -12.33 2.00
N ILE A 164 21.72 -13.58 1.81
CA ILE A 164 21.04 -14.53 0.91
C ILE A 164 19.64 -14.85 1.42
N VAL A 165 19.51 -15.18 2.71
CA VAL A 165 18.22 -15.50 3.33
C VAL A 165 17.28 -14.29 3.30
N ASN A 166 17.82 -13.11 3.63
CA ASN A 166 17.04 -11.88 3.62
C ASN A 166 16.56 -11.51 2.20
N LEU A 167 17.38 -11.68 1.17
CA LEU A 167 16.95 -11.46 -0.23
C LEU A 167 15.81 -12.41 -0.63
N ILE A 168 15.84 -13.67 -0.22
CA ILE A 168 14.74 -14.62 -0.49
C ILE A 168 13.47 -14.19 0.24
N LEU A 169 13.58 -13.80 1.51
CA LEU A 169 12.47 -13.29 2.30
C LEU A 169 11.91 -12.00 1.68
N LEU A 170 12.78 -11.08 1.28
CA LEU A 170 12.41 -9.82 0.66
C LEU A 170 11.67 -10.04 -0.68
N LYS A 171 12.14 -10.96 -1.51
CA LYS A 171 11.45 -11.36 -2.75
C LYS A 171 10.04 -11.87 -2.47
N LYS A 172 9.86 -12.71 -1.46
CA LYS A 172 8.55 -13.22 -1.04
C LYS A 172 7.68 -12.09 -0.47
N ALA A 173 8.25 -11.16 0.31
CA ALA A 173 7.55 -9.97 0.81
C ALA A 173 7.06 -9.09 -0.34
N CYS A 174 7.91 -8.80 -1.31
CA CYS A 174 7.57 -8.03 -2.51
C CYS A 174 6.43 -8.69 -3.30
N LYS A 175 6.43 -10.03 -3.45
CA LYS A 175 5.34 -10.77 -4.09
C LYS A 175 4.01 -10.59 -3.35
N LYS A 176 4.01 -10.69 -2.01
CA LYS A 176 2.81 -10.47 -1.17
C LYS A 176 2.30 -9.04 -1.27
N VAL A 177 3.19 -8.05 -1.22
CA VAL A 177 2.85 -6.63 -1.35
C VAL A 177 2.21 -6.33 -2.71
N ARG A 178 2.79 -6.84 -3.80
CA ARG A 178 2.20 -6.71 -5.14
C ARG A 178 0.81 -7.33 -5.20
N PHE A 179 0.65 -8.54 -4.70
CA PHE A 179 -0.66 -9.21 -4.66
C PHE A 179 -1.69 -8.41 -3.84
N GLU A 180 -1.29 -7.87 -2.67
CA GLU A 180 -2.15 -7.00 -1.87
C GLU A 180 -2.57 -5.76 -2.66
N TYR A 181 -1.61 -5.11 -3.33
CA TYR A 181 -1.88 -3.91 -4.13
C TYR A 181 -2.91 -4.18 -5.22
N PHE A 182 -2.69 -5.19 -6.04
CA PHE A 182 -3.60 -5.51 -7.15
C PHE A 182 -4.98 -5.98 -6.67
N SER A 183 -5.02 -6.78 -5.62
CA SER A 183 -6.28 -7.21 -5.01
C SER A 183 -7.12 -6.04 -4.49
N GLU A 184 -6.49 -5.05 -3.86
CA GLU A 184 -7.20 -3.87 -3.37
C GLU A 184 -7.58 -2.90 -4.51
N LEU A 185 -6.73 -2.79 -5.54
CA LEU A 185 -7.02 -2.00 -6.74
C LEU A 185 -8.25 -2.56 -7.47
N SER A 186 -8.28 -3.86 -7.75
CA SER A 186 -9.43 -4.52 -8.41
C SER A 186 -10.72 -4.36 -7.61
N LYS A 187 -10.65 -4.35 -6.28
CA LYS A 187 -11.82 -4.08 -5.43
C LYS A 187 -12.32 -2.65 -5.56
N GLU A 188 -11.42 -1.67 -5.60
CA GLU A 188 -11.82 -0.26 -5.78
C GLU A 188 -12.41 -0.02 -7.17
N GLU A 189 -11.84 -0.61 -8.21
CA GLU A 189 -12.40 -0.55 -9.58
C GLU A 189 -13.78 -1.18 -9.65
N LEU A 190 -13.94 -2.36 -9.03
CA LEU A 190 -15.24 -3.03 -8.95
C LEU A 190 -16.28 -2.19 -8.19
N ASN A 191 -15.86 -1.55 -7.08
CA ASN A 191 -16.73 -0.66 -6.32
C ASN A 191 -17.14 0.57 -7.11
N LEU A 192 -16.21 1.15 -7.89
CA LEU A 192 -16.52 2.28 -8.78
C LEU A 192 -17.53 1.89 -9.88
N ALA A 193 -17.31 0.74 -10.52
CA ALA A 193 -18.22 0.22 -11.56
C ALA A 193 -19.62 -0.13 -11.02
N ARG A 194 -19.73 -0.42 -9.73
CA ARG A 194 -20.99 -0.77 -9.05
C ARG A 194 -21.68 0.43 -8.40
N LYS A 195 -20.99 1.54 -8.20
CA LYS A 195 -21.48 2.71 -7.47
C LYS A 195 -22.79 3.25 -8.04
N GLU A 196 -22.87 3.34 -9.36
CA GLU A 196 -24.08 3.83 -10.06
C GLU A 196 -25.24 2.84 -10.00
N LYS A 197 -24.99 1.56 -9.80
CA LYS A 197 -25.99 0.49 -9.78
C LYS A 197 -26.58 0.24 -8.39
N GLU A 198 -26.04 0.85 -7.33
CA GLU A 198 -26.47 0.68 -5.93
C GLU A 198 -26.80 -0.78 -5.59
N VAL A 199 -25.91 -1.73 -6.00
CA VAL A 199 -26.18 -3.19 -5.94
C VAL A 199 -26.49 -3.75 -4.56
N CYS A 200 -26.20 -2.99 -3.49
CA CYS A 200 -26.51 -3.35 -2.10
C CYS A 200 -27.69 -2.54 -1.54
N LYS A 201 -28.38 -1.72 -2.36
CA LYS A 201 -29.57 -1.00 -1.95
C LYS A 201 -30.71 -1.99 -1.77
N THR A 202 -31.26 -2.03 -0.59
CA THR A 202 -32.41 -2.88 -0.23
C THR A 202 -33.63 -2.02 0.06
N LYS A 203 -34.82 -2.59 -0.10
CA LYS A 203 -36.08 -1.89 0.19
C LYS A 203 -36.15 -1.38 1.64
N TYR A 204 -35.59 -2.14 2.56
CA TYR A 204 -35.56 -1.83 3.98
C TYR A 204 -34.11 -1.70 4.46
N PRO A 205 -33.83 -0.85 5.47
CA PRO A 205 -32.49 -0.70 6.03
C PRO A 205 -31.97 -2.01 6.63
N ILE A 206 -30.66 -2.15 6.66
CA ILE A 206 -29.99 -3.35 7.19
C ILE A 206 -29.53 -3.09 8.62
N VAL A 207 -29.94 -3.94 9.55
CA VAL A 207 -29.46 -3.96 10.94
C VAL A 207 -28.43 -5.06 11.11
N MET A 208 -27.22 -4.70 11.47
CA MET A 208 -26.13 -5.64 11.73
C MET A 208 -26.06 -6.01 13.20
N VAL A 209 -26.24 -7.30 13.52
CA VAL A 209 -26.35 -7.82 14.89
C VAL A 209 -25.13 -8.71 15.20
N HIS A 210 -24.26 -8.23 16.09
CA HIS A 210 -23.02 -8.93 16.45
C HIS A 210 -23.25 -10.13 17.40
N GLY A 211 -22.23 -10.99 17.53
CA GLY A 211 -22.22 -12.14 18.44
C GLY A 211 -21.68 -11.83 19.84
N ILE A 212 -21.20 -12.86 20.55
CA ILE A 212 -20.64 -12.78 21.91
C ILE A 212 -19.27 -12.05 21.89
N PHE A 213 -18.91 -11.43 23.02
CA PHE A 213 -17.63 -10.78 23.36
C PHE A 213 -17.29 -9.46 22.70
N PHE A 214 -18.02 -9.00 21.72
CA PHE A 214 -17.75 -7.71 21.10
C PHE A 214 -18.94 -6.77 21.23
N ARG A 215 -18.66 -5.53 21.59
CA ARG A 215 -19.58 -4.40 21.41
C ARG A 215 -19.18 -3.65 20.14
N ASP A 216 -20.14 -2.97 19.55
CA ASP A 216 -19.85 -2.01 18.47
C ASP A 216 -19.16 -0.76 19.04
N TRP A 217 -17.89 -0.92 19.45
CA TRP A 217 -17.06 0.18 19.89
C TRP A 217 -16.60 0.98 18.68
N MET A 218 -16.55 2.28 18.84
CA MET A 218 -16.17 3.22 17.78
C MET A 218 -14.79 2.93 17.16
N PHE A 219 -13.90 2.29 17.92
CA PHE A 219 -12.52 1.96 17.47
C PHE A 219 -12.33 0.50 17.03
N ILE A 220 -13.15 -0.44 17.49
CA ILE A 220 -13.06 -1.86 17.16
C ILE A 220 -14.42 -2.31 16.64
N ASN A 221 -14.61 -2.21 15.34
CA ASN A 221 -15.83 -2.66 14.69
C ASN A 221 -15.80 -4.18 14.50
N TYR A 222 -16.75 -4.89 15.09
CA TYR A 222 -16.94 -6.34 14.92
C TYR A 222 -16.98 -6.77 13.46
N TRP A 223 -17.63 -6.01 12.62
CA TRP A 223 -17.84 -6.31 11.20
C TRP A 223 -16.67 -5.91 10.30
N GLY A 224 -15.65 -5.26 10.84
CA GLY A 224 -14.46 -4.85 10.11
C GLY A 224 -14.78 -3.93 8.93
N ARG A 225 -14.49 -4.41 7.71
CA ARG A 225 -14.66 -3.63 6.47
C ARG A 225 -16.00 -3.81 5.78
N ILE A 226 -16.83 -4.78 6.23
CA ILE A 226 -18.09 -5.15 5.59
C ILE A 226 -19.08 -3.99 5.52
N PRO A 227 -19.41 -3.28 6.62
CA PRO A 227 -20.36 -2.18 6.57
C PRO A 227 -19.96 -1.08 5.58
N LYS A 228 -18.68 -0.70 5.58
CA LYS A 228 -18.17 0.32 4.66
C LYS A 228 -18.30 -0.08 3.19
N ALA A 229 -18.10 -1.37 2.87
CA ALA A 229 -18.27 -1.88 1.52
C ALA A 229 -19.75 -1.89 1.09
N LEU A 230 -20.67 -2.25 1.97
CA LEU A 230 -22.10 -2.24 1.71
C LEU A 230 -22.64 -0.82 1.51
N ILE A 231 -22.24 0.13 2.38
CA ILE A 231 -22.62 1.55 2.27
C ILE A 231 -22.12 2.15 0.95
N LYS A 232 -20.87 1.86 0.55
CA LYS A 232 -20.33 2.30 -0.74
C LYS A 232 -21.15 1.82 -1.95
N ASN A 233 -21.89 0.73 -1.80
CA ASN A 233 -22.73 0.14 -2.83
C ASN A 233 -24.24 0.39 -2.61
N GLY A 234 -24.60 1.41 -1.83
CA GLY A 234 -25.98 1.90 -1.70
C GLY A 234 -26.76 1.33 -0.52
N ALA A 235 -26.16 0.50 0.36
CA ALA A 235 -26.86 0.00 1.52
C ALA A 235 -26.98 1.06 2.63
N GLU A 236 -28.15 1.11 3.27
CA GLU A 236 -28.38 1.83 4.52
C GLU A 236 -28.19 0.87 5.70
N ILE A 237 -27.21 1.18 6.60
CA ILE A 237 -26.80 0.25 7.65
C ILE A 237 -26.94 0.86 9.03
N PHE A 238 -27.57 0.09 9.92
CA PHE A 238 -27.67 0.32 11.36
C PHE A 238 -27.03 -0.84 12.13
N TYR A 239 -26.78 -0.64 13.42
CA TYR A 239 -26.21 -1.64 14.31
C TYR A 239 -27.18 -2.02 15.41
N GLY A 240 -27.21 -3.31 15.80
CA GLY A 240 -28.15 -3.85 16.79
C GLY A 240 -27.95 -3.30 18.18
N LYS A 241 -26.73 -2.94 18.58
CA LYS A 241 -26.34 -2.35 19.88
C LYS A 241 -26.74 -3.14 21.14
N GLN A 242 -27.24 -4.37 20.98
CA GLN A 242 -27.59 -5.25 22.10
C GLN A 242 -26.31 -5.63 22.89
N GLN A 243 -26.49 -6.00 24.15
CA GLN A 243 -25.40 -6.45 25.01
C GLN A 243 -24.98 -7.89 24.67
N SER A 244 -23.70 -8.08 24.32
CA SER A 244 -23.19 -9.38 23.82
C SER A 244 -23.16 -10.50 24.85
N SER A 245 -22.99 -10.16 26.14
CA SER A 245 -22.82 -11.12 27.26
C SER A 245 -24.12 -11.50 28.01
N ASN A 246 -25.23 -10.84 27.72
CA ASN A 246 -26.51 -11.14 28.36
C ASN A 246 -27.15 -12.45 27.85
N ALA A 247 -28.10 -12.99 28.58
CA ALA A 247 -28.95 -14.06 28.09
C ALA A 247 -29.72 -13.63 26.83
N VAL A 248 -30.05 -14.59 25.97
CA VAL A 248 -30.68 -14.34 24.65
C VAL A 248 -31.99 -13.54 24.82
N CYS A 249 -32.84 -13.86 25.80
CA CYS A 249 -34.08 -13.11 26.04
C CYS A 249 -33.80 -11.63 26.28
N LYS A 250 -32.85 -11.30 27.16
CA LYS A 250 -32.55 -9.92 27.50
C LYS A 250 -31.89 -9.17 26.33
N SER A 251 -30.94 -9.81 25.64
CA SER A 251 -30.33 -9.22 24.44
C SER A 251 -31.36 -9.04 23.32
N GLY A 252 -32.31 -9.96 23.19
CA GLY A 252 -33.37 -9.87 22.19
C GLY A 252 -34.35 -8.72 22.47
N GLU A 253 -34.70 -8.49 23.73
CA GLU A 253 -35.53 -7.32 24.12
C GLU A 253 -34.82 -6.00 23.82
N GLU A 254 -33.53 -5.86 24.21
CA GLU A 254 -32.71 -4.68 23.86
C GLU A 254 -32.63 -4.47 22.33
N LEU A 255 -32.47 -5.54 21.58
CA LEU A 255 -32.44 -5.50 20.10
C LEU A 255 -33.77 -5.05 19.53
N LYS A 256 -34.88 -5.58 20.04
CA LYS A 256 -36.26 -5.20 19.64
C LYS A 256 -36.49 -3.72 19.82
N GLU A 257 -36.18 -3.17 21.02
CA GLU A 257 -36.32 -1.74 21.30
C GLU A 257 -35.53 -0.89 20.30
N ASN A 258 -34.27 -1.30 19.99
CA ASN A 258 -33.45 -0.60 19.05
C ASN A 258 -34.00 -0.70 17.61
N ILE A 259 -34.51 -1.85 17.17
CA ILE A 259 -35.16 -2.03 15.88
C ILE A 259 -36.41 -1.12 15.77
N LEU A 260 -37.26 -1.09 16.81
CA LEU A 260 -38.44 -0.21 16.82
C LEU A 260 -38.04 1.28 16.70
N LYS A 261 -36.94 1.66 17.35
CA LYS A 261 -36.38 3.01 17.21
C LYS A 261 -35.95 3.29 15.81
N ILE A 262 -35.21 2.37 15.17
CA ILE A 262 -34.74 2.50 13.77
C ILE A 262 -35.94 2.64 12.81
N ILE A 263 -36.99 1.81 13.01
CA ILE A 263 -38.24 1.88 12.23
C ILE A 263 -38.89 3.25 12.37
N LYS A 264 -38.96 3.78 13.59
CA LYS A 264 -39.52 5.10 13.86
C LYS A 264 -38.70 6.23 13.22
N ASP A 265 -37.35 6.14 13.34
CA ASP A 265 -36.46 7.19 12.87
C ASP A 265 -36.38 7.22 11.32
N THR A 266 -36.50 6.07 10.65
CA THR A 266 -36.43 5.93 9.19
C THR A 266 -37.77 5.94 8.49
N GLY A 267 -38.86 5.76 9.22
CA GLY A 267 -40.23 5.64 8.66
C GLY A 267 -40.47 4.34 7.89
N CYS A 268 -39.56 3.35 7.97
CA CYS A 268 -39.70 2.07 7.27
C CYS A 268 -40.66 1.13 7.97
N GLU A 269 -41.31 0.21 7.23
CA GLU A 269 -42.21 -0.80 7.84
C GLU A 269 -41.46 -1.99 8.43
N LYS A 270 -40.27 -2.31 7.93
CA LYS A 270 -39.49 -3.49 8.27
C LYS A 270 -38.00 -3.16 8.20
N VAL A 271 -37.18 -4.04 8.78
CA VAL A 271 -35.72 -4.02 8.63
C VAL A 271 -35.22 -5.36 8.10
N ASN A 272 -34.09 -5.34 7.39
CA ASN A 272 -33.34 -6.54 7.07
C ASN A 272 -32.30 -6.78 8.16
N ILE A 273 -32.14 -8.02 8.62
CA ILE A 273 -31.17 -8.34 9.67
C ILE A 273 -30.03 -9.18 9.07
N ILE A 274 -28.80 -8.76 9.34
CA ILE A 274 -27.59 -9.55 9.14
C ILE A 274 -27.00 -9.84 10.51
N ALA A 275 -27.11 -11.09 10.94
CA ALA A 275 -26.69 -11.50 12.27
C ALA A 275 -25.55 -12.51 12.23
N HIS A 276 -24.69 -12.50 13.25
CA HIS A 276 -23.61 -13.46 13.40
C HIS A 276 -23.68 -14.15 14.78
N SER A 277 -23.48 -15.48 14.80
CA SER A 277 -23.40 -16.28 16.03
C SER A 277 -24.63 -16.08 16.96
N LYS A 278 -24.41 -15.75 18.25
CA LYS A 278 -25.45 -15.45 19.21
C LYS A 278 -26.43 -14.36 18.72
N GLY A 279 -25.94 -13.39 17.96
CA GLY A 279 -26.82 -12.35 17.40
C GLY A 279 -27.96 -12.90 16.54
N GLY A 280 -27.76 -14.08 15.91
CA GLY A 280 -28.82 -14.79 15.21
C GLY A 280 -29.92 -15.31 16.15
N LEU A 281 -29.56 -15.75 17.34
CA LEU A 281 -30.53 -16.17 18.39
C LEU A 281 -31.27 -14.95 18.97
N ASP A 282 -30.52 -13.89 19.27
CA ASP A 282 -31.08 -12.63 19.76
C ASP A 282 -32.07 -12.04 18.74
N SER A 283 -31.77 -12.10 17.46
CA SER A 283 -32.62 -11.62 16.35
C SER A 283 -33.91 -12.47 16.17
N ARG A 284 -33.86 -13.75 16.49
CA ARG A 284 -35.02 -14.62 16.41
C ARG A 284 -35.96 -14.44 17.61
N TYR A 285 -35.41 -13.99 18.73
CA TYR A 285 -36.16 -13.68 19.92
C TYR A 285 -36.84 -12.30 19.82
N ALA A 286 -36.14 -11.31 19.25
CA ALA A 286 -36.62 -9.94 19.05
C ALA A 286 -37.82 -9.88 18.09
#